data_8d0735f3ff840089ac8572c7428ef863
#
_entry.id   8d0735f3ff840089ac8572c7428ef863
#
_cell.length_a   1.000
_cell.length_b   1.000
_cell.length_c   1.000
_cell.angle_alpha   90.00
_cell.angle_beta   90.00
_cell.angle_gamma   90.00
#
_symmetry.space_group_name_H-M   'P 1'
#
loop_
_entity.id
_entity.type
_entity.pdbx_description
1 polymer ?
#
loop_
_entity_poly.entity_id
_entity_poly.type
_entity_poly.pdbx_seq_one_letter_code
_entity_poly.pdbx_strand_id
1 'polypeptide(L)' 'MRIAKEALTFDDVLLQPGYSEVLPREVDRSTALTREIRLSIPLLSAAMDTVTEARLAIALAQEGGLGVIH' A
#
# COMPACT_ATOMS: atom_id res chain seq x y z
N MET A 1 -20.05 2.56 -27.93
CA MET A 1 -19.08 2.61 -26.80
C MET A 1 -17.74 2.11 -27.28
N ARG A 2 -16.69 2.78 -26.90
CA ARG A 2 -15.32 2.37 -27.25
C ARG A 2 -14.60 1.85 -26.00
N ILE A 3 -14.05 0.64 -26.09
CA ILE A 3 -13.25 0.06 -25.00
C ILE A 3 -11.79 0.34 -25.32
N ALA A 4 -11.16 1.20 -24.50
CA ALA A 4 -9.75 1.56 -24.68
C ALA A 4 -8.81 0.55 -24.02
N LYS A 5 -9.24 -0.05 -22.89
CA LYS A 5 -8.43 -0.99 -22.14
C LYS A 5 -9.32 -1.86 -21.26
N GLU A 6 -8.97 -3.13 -21.13
CA GLU A 6 -9.62 -4.03 -20.18
C GLU A 6 -8.85 -4.06 -18.87
N ALA A 7 -9.55 -4.01 -17.74
CA ALA A 7 -8.94 -4.06 -16.41
C ALA A 7 -9.83 -4.88 -15.49
N LEU A 8 -9.25 -5.39 -14.40
CA LEU A 8 -9.92 -6.22 -13.42
C LEU A 8 -9.97 -5.54 -12.06
N THR A 9 -11.04 -5.80 -11.31
CA THR A 9 -11.14 -5.38 -9.91
C THR A 9 -11.07 -6.61 -9.01
N PHE A 10 -10.88 -6.39 -7.70
CA PHE A 10 -10.86 -7.51 -6.75
C PHE A 10 -12.22 -8.20 -6.61
N ASP A 11 -13.30 -7.55 -7.06
CA ASP A 11 -14.61 -8.20 -7.12
C ASP A 11 -14.68 -9.29 -8.21
N ASP A 12 -13.81 -9.18 -9.22
CA ASP A 12 -13.81 -10.08 -10.37
C ASP A 12 -12.85 -11.26 -10.22
N VAL A 13 -11.89 -11.17 -9.31
CA VAL A 13 -10.77 -12.12 -9.23
C VAL A 13 -10.45 -12.47 -7.79
N LEU A 14 -9.78 -13.60 -7.62
CA LEU A 14 -9.16 -14.01 -6.37
C LEU A 14 -7.66 -14.16 -6.61
N LEU A 15 -6.87 -13.86 -5.58
CA LEU A 15 -5.44 -14.08 -5.65
C LEU A 15 -5.15 -15.58 -5.46
N GLN A 16 -4.32 -16.11 -6.33
CA GLN A 16 -3.88 -17.50 -6.20
C GLN A 16 -2.72 -17.58 -5.22
N PRO A 17 -2.83 -18.38 -4.15
CA PRO A 17 -1.74 -18.53 -3.19
C PRO A 17 -0.52 -19.17 -3.84
N GLY A 18 0.65 -18.67 -3.46
CA GLY A 18 1.91 -19.29 -3.81
C GLY A 18 2.45 -20.13 -2.66
N TYR A 19 3.45 -20.94 -2.96
CA TYR A 19 4.13 -21.70 -1.93
C TYR A 19 4.93 -20.77 -1.03
N SER A 20 4.89 -21.01 0.30
CA SER A 20 5.65 -20.21 1.26
C SER A 20 6.09 -21.06 2.44
N GLU A 21 7.32 -20.84 2.90
CA GLU A 21 7.86 -21.44 4.12
C GLU A 21 8.02 -20.39 5.23
N VAL A 22 7.52 -19.16 5.01
CA VAL A 22 7.66 -18.05 5.94
C VAL A 22 6.42 -17.90 6.78
N LEU A 23 6.57 -17.92 8.11
CA LEU A 23 5.47 -17.67 9.03
C LEU A 23 5.14 -16.18 9.07
N PRO A 24 3.87 -15.80 9.27
CA PRO A 24 3.49 -14.37 9.31
C PRO A 24 4.32 -13.53 10.27
N ARG A 25 4.72 -14.05 11.42
CA ARG A 25 5.54 -13.34 12.40
C ARG A 25 6.99 -13.12 11.96
N GLU A 26 7.45 -13.86 10.95
CA GLU A 26 8.82 -13.81 10.43
C GLU A 26 8.93 -12.93 9.18
N VAL A 27 7.82 -12.40 8.70
CA VAL A 27 7.79 -11.63 7.47
C VAL A 27 8.46 -10.27 7.68
N ASP A 28 9.36 -9.92 6.77
CA ASP A 28 9.90 -8.58 6.67
C ASP A 28 9.04 -7.79 5.70
N ARG A 29 8.33 -6.77 6.22
CA ARG A 29 7.41 -5.94 5.43
C ARG A 29 8.07 -4.67 4.94
N SER A 30 9.32 -4.43 5.31
CA SER A 30 10.02 -3.22 4.89
C SER A 30 10.20 -3.18 3.38
N THR A 31 10.17 -2.00 2.81
CA THR A 31 10.30 -1.81 1.37
C THR A 31 10.92 -0.45 1.07
N ALA A 32 11.47 -0.33 -0.12
CA ALA A 32 12.00 0.94 -0.61
C ALA A 32 10.93 1.66 -1.42
N LEU A 33 10.51 2.84 -0.95
CA LEU A 33 9.60 3.69 -1.71
C LEU A 33 10.37 4.42 -2.81
N THR A 34 11.53 4.96 -2.46
CA THR A 34 12.47 5.56 -3.39
C THR A 34 13.88 5.08 -3.02
N ARG A 35 14.88 5.56 -3.73
CA ARG A 35 16.27 5.22 -3.41
C ARG A 35 16.66 5.61 -1.99
N GLU A 36 16.09 6.68 -1.48
CA GLU A 36 16.47 7.26 -0.19
C GLU A 36 15.40 7.07 0.90
N ILE A 37 14.19 6.66 0.53
CA ILE A 37 13.08 6.50 1.48
C ILE A 37 12.69 5.04 1.59
N ARG A 38 12.79 4.51 2.81
CA ARG A 38 12.36 3.16 3.13
C ARG A 38 11.19 3.22 4.08
N LEU A 39 10.25 2.29 3.90
CA LEU A 39 9.08 2.15 4.76
C LEU A 39 9.21 0.86 5.56
N SER A 40 8.84 0.91 6.83
CA SER A 40 8.78 -0.29 7.68
C SER A 40 7.59 -1.17 7.32
N ILE A 41 6.50 -0.57 6.85
CA ILE A 41 5.34 -1.29 6.30
C ILE A 41 4.99 -0.70 4.93
N PRO A 42 4.56 -1.53 3.98
CA PRO A 42 4.31 -1.06 2.60
C PRO A 42 2.91 -0.45 2.45
N LEU A 43 2.60 0.57 3.25
CA LEU A 43 1.30 1.25 3.21
C LEU A 43 1.49 2.73 2.91
N LEU A 44 0.73 3.20 1.93
CA LEU A 44 0.66 4.60 1.55
C LEU A 44 -0.78 5.07 1.67
N SER A 45 -0.98 6.30 2.14
CA SER A 45 -2.29 6.93 2.14
C SER A 45 -2.40 7.88 0.94
N ALA A 46 -3.49 7.75 0.20
CA ALA A 46 -3.69 8.53 -1.03
C ALA A 46 -3.90 10.01 -0.75
N ALA A 47 -3.44 10.85 -1.68
CA ALA A 47 -3.59 12.31 -1.62
C ALA A 47 -5.02 12.70 -2.00
N MET A 48 -5.96 12.40 -1.11
CA MET A 48 -7.39 12.65 -1.33
C MET A 48 -7.95 13.50 -0.21
N ASP A 49 -8.82 14.45 -0.57
CA ASP A 49 -9.55 15.25 0.40
C ASP A 49 -10.34 14.36 1.35
N THR A 50 -10.39 14.70 2.60
CA THR A 50 -11.03 13.95 3.71
C THR A 50 -10.41 12.58 3.99
N VAL A 51 -9.41 12.15 3.23
CA VAL A 51 -8.69 10.90 3.46
C VAL A 51 -7.35 11.18 4.13
N THR A 52 -6.43 11.87 3.43
CA THR A 52 -5.09 12.13 3.96
C THR A 52 -4.93 13.60 4.34
N GLU A 53 -5.14 13.87 5.61
CA GLU A 53 -4.82 15.14 6.25
C GLU A 53 -3.67 14.93 7.22
N ALA A 54 -3.19 15.98 7.86
CA ALA A 54 -2.05 15.90 8.76
C ALA A 54 -2.20 14.81 9.82
N ARG A 55 -3.38 14.65 10.38
CA ARG A 55 -3.66 13.68 11.43
C ARG A 55 -3.40 12.24 10.97
N LEU A 56 -3.93 11.85 9.80
CA LEU A 56 -3.72 10.51 9.26
C LEU A 56 -2.27 10.32 8.83
N ALA A 57 -1.67 11.34 8.21
CA ALA A 57 -0.27 11.26 7.77
C ALA A 57 0.67 11.00 8.95
N ILE A 58 0.44 11.68 10.07
CA ILE A 58 1.24 11.48 11.28
C ILE A 58 1.03 10.07 11.84
N ALA A 59 -0.23 9.64 11.96
CA ALA A 59 -0.54 8.32 12.49
C ALA A 59 0.07 7.20 11.63
N LEU A 60 -0.04 7.34 10.31
CA LEU A 60 0.50 6.35 9.40
C LEU A 60 2.03 6.31 9.44
N ALA A 61 2.67 7.46 9.55
CA ALA A 61 4.12 7.54 9.70
C ALA A 61 4.60 6.87 10.98
N GLN A 62 3.86 7.01 12.07
CA GLN A 62 4.19 6.36 13.33
C GLN A 62 4.13 4.84 13.23
N GLU A 63 3.30 4.31 12.34
CA GLU A 63 3.20 2.88 12.09
C GLU A 63 4.21 2.38 11.05
N GLY A 64 4.97 3.28 10.43
CA GLY A 64 6.00 2.90 9.47
C GLY A 64 5.63 3.05 8.02
N GLY A 65 4.45 3.57 7.72
CA GLY A 65 4.02 3.88 6.37
C GLY A 65 4.24 5.35 6.01
N LEU A 66 3.53 5.82 5.00
CA LEU A 66 3.64 7.21 4.54
C LEU A 66 2.29 7.73 4.06
N GLY A 67 1.94 8.94 4.50
CA GLY A 67 0.78 9.64 3.98
C GLY A 67 1.19 10.71 2.98
N VAL A 68 0.45 10.81 1.89
CA VAL A 68 0.68 11.83 0.86
C VAL A 68 -0.40 12.90 0.99
N ILE A 69 0.03 14.14 1.23
CA ILE A 69 -0.88 15.28 1.40
C ILE A 69 -1.27 15.81 0.01
N HIS A 70 -2.55 16.09 -0.14
CA HIS A 70 -3.08 16.66 -1.39
C HIS A 70 -2.85 18.18 -1.51
#